data_ff08693e0e61405b0fd5c6816229b45e
#
_entry.id   ff08693e0e61405b0fd5c6816229b45e
#
_cell.length_a   1.000
_cell.length_b   1.000
_cell.length_c   1.000
_cell.angle_alpha   90.00
_cell.angle_beta   90.00
_cell.angle_gamma   90.00
#
_symmetry.space_group_name_H-M   'P 1'
#
loop_
_entity.id
_entity.type
_entity.pdbx_description
1 polymer ?
#
loop_
_entity_poly.entity_id
_entity_poly.type
_entity_poly.pdbx_seq_one_letter_code
_entity_poly.pdbx_strand_id
1 'polypeptide(L)'
;MAPILQTFQLGTQWPTLDPFLFCAHHLDDYPNGTVELEPDALLNSRNIGQDFDGIDGWNMYHGKNVPGFPQHPHRGFETITYVRTGVCDHSDSMGATARFGSGDTQWMTAGKGIVH
;
A
#
# COMPACT_ATOMS: atom_id res chain seq x y z
N MET A 1 17.81 12.07 -31.09
CA MET A 1 17.42 12.60 -29.76
C MET A 1 17.04 11.42 -28.87
N ALA A 2 17.66 11.29 -27.72
CA ALA A 2 17.31 10.21 -26.80
C ALA A 2 15.97 10.56 -26.11
N PRO A 3 14.93 9.73 -26.22
CA PRO A 3 13.63 10.01 -25.57
C PRO A 3 13.65 9.74 -24.06
N ILE A 4 14.69 9.08 -23.55
CA ILE A 4 14.83 8.74 -22.14
C ILE A 4 15.84 9.71 -21.50
N LEU A 5 15.39 10.46 -20.51
CA LEU A 5 16.22 11.44 -19.79
C LEU A 5 16.95 10.79 -18.60
N GLN A 6 16.35 9.79 -17.99
CA GLN A 6 16.88 9.14 -16.80
C GLN A 6 16.36 7.71 -16.69
N THR A 7 17.20 6.81 -16.19
CA THR A 7 16.82 5.45 -15.76
C THR A 7 17.45 5.20 -14.39
N PHE A 8 16.76 4.38 -13.57
CA PHE A 8 17.28 3.93 -12.29
C PHE A 8 16.72 2.55 -11.93
N GLN A 9 17.44 1.84 -11.07
CA GLN A 9 16.99 0.54 -10.57
C GLN A 9 15.85 0.77 -9.57
N LEU A 10 14.73 0.10 -9.78
CA LEU A 10 13.60 0.15 -8.84
C LEU A 10 13.91 -0.69 -7.59
N GLY A 11 13.68 -0.10 -6.42
CA GLY A 11 13.61 -0.79 -5.14
C GLY A 11 12.17 -0.85 -4.62
N THR A 12 12.03 -0.97 -3.30
CA THR A 12 10.70 -0.90 -2.64
C THR A 12 10.10 0.50 -2.72
N GLN A 13 10.93 1.53 -2.79
CA GLN A 13 10.53 2.92 -3.00
C GLN A 13 11.41 3.55 -4.08
N TRP A 14 10.84 4.46 -4.86
CA TRP A 14 11.59 5.23 -5.85
C TRP A 14 11.08 6.68 -5.96
N PRO A 15 11.95 7.60 -6.41
CA PRO A 15 11.60 9.02 -6.55
C PRO A 15 10.54 9.24 -7.62
N THR A 16 9.75 10.28 -7.42
CA THR A 16 8.70 10.73 -8.32
C THR A 16 8.84 12.23 -8.60
N LEU A 17 7.93 12.77 -9.39
CA LEU A 17 7.76 14.20 -9.63
C LEU A 17 6.53 14.70 -8.86
N ASP A 18 6.51 16.01 -8.57
CA ASP A 18 5.34 16.66 -7.97
C ASP A 18 4.06 16.31 -8.74
N PRO A 19 2.94 16.10 -8.06
CA PRO A 19 2.67 16.24 -6.61
C PRO A 19 2.89 14.97 -5.77
N PHE A 20 3.66 14.02 -6.25
CA PHE A 20 3.93 12.76 -5.58
C PHE A 20 5.28 12.82 -4.85
N LEU A 21 5.32 12.36 -3.60
CA LEU A 21 6.53 12.36 -2.78
C LEU A 21 7.47 11.20 -3.14
N PHE A 22 6.92 10.04 -3.36
CA PHE A 22 7.61 8.82 -3.77
C PHE A 22 6.61 7.82 -4.32
N CYS A 23 7.09 6.78 -4.99
CA CYS A 23 6.30 5.59 -5.32
C CYS A 23 6.80 4.41 -4.50
N ALA A 24 5.89 3.60 -4.01
CA ALA A 24 6.21 2.33 -3.35
C ALA A 24 5.58 1.17 -4.13
N HIS A 25 6.30 0.05 -4.21
CA HIS A 25 5.81 -1.17 -4.83
C HIS A 25 5.61 -2.23 -3.75
N HIS A 26 4.44 -2.84 -3.76
CA HIS A 26 4.06 -3.93 -2.88
C HIS A 26 3.74 -5.16 -3.73
N LEU A 27 4.31 -6.29 -3.35
CA LEU A 27 4.03 -7.59 -3.93
C LEU A 27 4.01 -8.60 -2.79
N ASP A 28 2.82 -9.06 -2.44
CA ASP A 28 2.59 -9.92 -1.30
C ASP A 28 1.78 -11.15 -1.72
N ASP A 29 2.29 -12.32 -1.41
CA ASP A 29 1.62 -13.61 -1.62
C ASP A 29 1.00 -14.06 -0.29
N TYR A 30 -0.12 -13.42 0.08
CA TYR A 30 -0.77 -13.65 1.36
C TYR A 30 -1.30 -15.07 1.52
N PRO A 31 -1.18 -15.67 2.71
CA PRO A 31 -1.91 -16.89 3.06
C PRO A 31 -3.42 -16.63 3.05
N ASN A 32 -4.21 -17.68 3.19
CA ASN A 32 -5.64 -17.53 3.39
C ASN A 32 -5.93 -16.62 4.59
N GLY A 33 -7.00 -15.84 4.50
CA GLY A 33 -7.47 -15.02 5.60
C GLY A 33 -8.53 -15.71 6.42
N THR A 34 -8.64 -15.34 7.69
CA THR A 34 -9.77 -15.67 8.56
C THR A 34 -10.98 -14.78 8.27
N VAL A 35 -12.11 -15.00 8.92
CA VAL A 35 -13.28 -14.12 8.80
C VAL A 35 -13.04 -12.73 9.38
N GLU A 36 -12.05 -12.58 10.25
CA GLU A 36 -11.59 -11.31 10.81
C GLU A 36 -10.54 -10.63 9.93
N LEU A 37 -10.24 -11.18 8.74
CA LEU A 37 -9.22 -10.71 7.78
C LEU A 37 -7.78 -10.85 8.30
N GLU A 38 -7.58 -11.60 9.38
CA GLU A 38 -6.25 -11.94 9.87
C GLU A 38 -5.63 -13.04 9.00
N PRO A 39 -4.32 -13.06 8.79
CA PRO A 39 -3.67 -14.17 8.07
C PRO A 39 -3.81 -15.48 8.83
N ASP A 40 -4.21 -16.54 8.16
CA ASP A 40 -4.19 -17.91 8.72
C ASP A 40 -2.76 -18.47 8.68
N ALA A 41 -1.87 -17.84 9.46
CA ALA A 41 -0.45 -18.17 9.54
C ALA A 41 0.16 -17.76 10.88
N LEU A 42 1.31 -18.36 11.22
CA LEU A 42 2.06 -17.98 12.40
C LEU A 42 2.76 -16.63 12.21
N LEU A 43 2.61 -15.74 13.16
CA LEU A 43 3.18 -14.38 13.13
C LEU A 43 4.38 -14.19 14.07
N ASN A 44 4.75 -15.22 14.85
CA ASN A 44 5.77 -15.12 15.89
C ASN A 44 7.20 -14.85 15.40
N SER A 45 7.48 -15.04 14.12
CA SER A 45 8.77 -14.70 13.49
C SER A 45 8.81 -13.28 12.91
N ARG A 46 7.71 -12.53 13.00
CA ARG A 46 7.54 -11.22 12.36
C ARG A 46 7.70 -10.06 13.35
N ASN A 47 8.21 -8.96 12.87
CA ASN A 47 8.28 -7.71 13.63
C ASN A 47 6.95 -6.95 13.53
N ILE A 48 5.93 -7.39 14.28
CA ILE A 48 4.56 -6.88 14.20
C ILE A 48 4.50 -5.36 14.41
N GLY A 49 3.86 -4.67 13.48
CA GLY A 49 3.75 -3.21 13.41
C GLY A 49 4.87 -2.52 12.61
N GLN A 50 5.92 -3.27 12.24
CA GLN A 50 7.07 -2.81 11.44
C GLN A 50 7.62 -3.96 10.56
N ASP A 51 6.71 -4.77 9.99
CA ASP A 51 7.07 -5.95 9.20
C ASP A 51 7.17 -5.60 7.71
N PHE A 52 8.41 -5.45 7.25
CA PHE A 52 8.76 -5.14 5.86
C PHE A 52 9.79 -6.12 5.28
N ASP A 53 10.04 -7.24 5.96
CA ASP A 53 11.13 -8.17 5.63
C ASP A 53 10.74 -9.20 4.56
N GLY A 54 9.48 -9.25 4.16
CA GLY A 54 8.99 -10.16 3.12
C GLY A 54 9.10 -11.64 3.50
N ILE A 55 9.02 -11.97 4.78
CA ILE A 55 9.08 -13.35 5.27
C ILE A 55 7.95 -14.14 4.62
N ASP A 56 8.27 -15.31 4.07
CA ASP A 56 7.34 -16.18 3.33
C ASP A 56 6.63 -15.47 2.14
N GLY A 57 7.24 -14.40 1.60
CA GLY A 57 6.75 -13.70 0.42
C GLY A 57 5.66 -12.66 0.68
N TRP A 58 5.41 -12.27 1.93
CA TRP A 58 4.42 -11.27 2.29
C TRP A 58 4.78 -10.49 3.54
N ASN A 59 4.08 -9.37 3.81
CA ASN A 59 4.34 -8.48 4.93
C ASN A 59 3.07 -8.14 5.70
N MET A 60 3.18 -7.96 7.01
CA MET A 60 2.15 -7.35 7.84
C MET A 60 2.18 -5.82 7.74
N TYR A 61 3.30 -5.24 7.31
CA TYR A 61 3.55 -3.80 7.31
C TYR A 61 3.38 -3.18 8.71
N HIS A 62 2.51 -2.21 8.85
CA HIS A 62 2.17 -1.60 10.14
C HIS A 62 0.96 -2.27 10.80
N GLY A 63 0.35 -3.23 10.15
CA GLY A 63 -0.77 -4.01 10.69
C GLY A 63 -0.33 -4.84 11.89
N LYS A 64 -1.23 -5.00 12.86
CA LYS A 64 -0.98 -5.85 14.03
C LYS A 64 -1.68 -7.19 13.93
N ASN A 65 -2.91 -7.18 13.48
CA ASN A 65 -3.73 -8.37 13.27
C ASN A 65 -4.04 -8.55 11.78
N VAL A 66 -4.47 -7.46 11.13
CA VAL A 66 -4.74 -7.41 9.70
C VAL A 66 -3.54 -6.76 9.00
N PRO A 67 -3.03 -7.35 7.91
CA PRO A 67 -1.93 -6.75 7.15
C PRO A 67 -2.31 -5.39 6.57
N GLY A 68 -1.32 -4.50 6.47
CA GLY A 68 -1.50 -3.24 5.78
C GLY A 68 -1.11 -2.02 6.60
N PHE A 69 -1.79 -0.92 6.29
CA PHE A 69 -1.49 0.39 6.86
C PHE A 69 -2.70 0.87 7.67
N PRO A 70 -2.61 0.81 9.01
CA PRO A 70 -3.66 1.36 9.87
C PRO A 70 -3.92 2.82 9.59
N GLN A 71 -5.07 3.30 10.01
CA GLN A 71 -5.54 4.66 9.81
C GLN A 71 -4.44 5.70 10.05
N HIS A 72 -4.18 6.54 9.04
CA HIS A 72 -3.17 7.60 9.09
C HIS A 72 -3.60 8.80 8.24
N PRO A 73 -3.11 10.03 8.55
CA PRO A 73 -3.50 11.24 7.84
C PRO A 73 -2.59 11.54 6.65
N HIS A 74 -3.18 12.15 5.62
CA HIS A 74 -2.48 12.84 4.54
C HIS A 74 -2.98 14.29 4.43
N ARG A 75 -2.11 15.20 4.00
CA ARG A 75 -2.43 16.60 3.77
C ARG A 75 -1.55 17.20 2.67
N GLY A 76 -2.16 17.88 1.72
CA GLY A 76 -1.46 18.72 0.74
C GLY A 76 -0.80 17.99 -0.41
N PHE A 77 -1.02 16.68 -0.59
CA PHE A 77 -0.46 15.93 -1.72
C PHE A 77 -1.47 14.92 -2.29
N GLU A 78 -1.08 14.31 -3.37
CA GLU A 78 -1.89 13.30 -4.08
C GLU A 78 -1.40 11.90 -3.75
N THR A 79 -2.34 10.94 -3.69
CA THR A 79 -2.04 9.52 -3.58
C THR A 79 -2.73 8.77 -4.70
N ILE A 80 -1.96 8.02 -5.49
CA ILE A 80 -2.50 7.11 -6.51
C ILE A 80 -2.13 5.70 -6.13
N THR A 81 -3.13 4.83 -6.08
CA THR A 81 -2.96 3.38 -5.90
C THR A 81 -3.38 2.69 -7.18
N TYR A 82 -2.44 1.99 -7.83
CA TYR A 82 -2.71 1.16 -9.00
C TYR A 82 -2.56 -0.32 -8.62
N VAL A 83 -3.64 -1.07 -8.69
CA VAL A 83 -3.66 -2.50 -8.39
C VAL A 83 -3.35 -3.29 -9.65
N ARG A 84 -2.15 -3.85 -9.75
CA ARG A 84 -1.75 -4.67 -10.90
C ARG A 84 -2.37 -6.06 -10.86
N THR A 85 -2.38 -6.68 -9.68
CA THR A 85 -2.88 -8.04 -9.45
C THR A 85 -3.47 -8.10 -8.05
N GLY A 86 -4.51 -8.88 -7.85
CA GLY A 86 -5.16 -9.03 -6.55
C GLY A 86 -6.15 -7.92 -6.23
N VAL A 87 -6.27 -7.59 -4.96
CA VAL A 87 -7.22 -6.59 -4.46
C VAL A 87 -6.59 -5.72 -3.37
N CYS A 88 -7.10 -4.50 -3.25
CA CYS A 88 -6.78 -3.58 -2.16
C CYS A 88 -8.07 -2.96 -1.63
N ASP A 89 -8.25 -2.97 -0.33
CA ASP A 89 -9.39 -2.34 0.33
C ASP A 89 -8.99 -0.97 0.88
N HIS A 90 -9.92 -0.03 0.78
CA HIS A 90 -9.74 1.35 1.25
C HIS A 90 -10.99 1.83 1.99
N SER A 91 -10.76 2.61 3.04
CA SER A 91 -11.79 3.46 3.64
C SER A 91 -11.18 4.77 4.12
N ASP A 92 -11.96 5.85 4.15
CA ASP A 92 -11.45 7.17 4.53
C ASP A 92 -12.43 8.00 5.35
N SER A 93 -11.92 9.12 5.88
CA SER A 93 -12.67 10.06 6.72
C SER A 93 -13.76 10.84 5.98
N MET A 94 -13.82 10.76 4.67
CA MET A 94 -14.90 11.34 3.84
C MET A 94 -16.06 10.36 3.66
N GLY A 95 -15.95 9.16 4.21
CA GLY A 95 -16.96 8.12 4.12
C GLY A 95 -16.87 7.25 2.87
N ALA A 96 -15.82 7.40 2.07
CA ALA A 96 -15.60 6.51 0.95
C ALA A 96 -15.07 5.16 1.44
N THR A 97 -15.60 4.08 0.86
CA THR A 97 -15.17 2.71 1.10
C THR A 97 -15.22 1.97 -0.23
N ALA A 98 -14.14 1.33 -0.60
CA ALA A 98 -14.06 0.62 -1.87
C ALA A 98 -13.05 -0.53 -1.84
N ARG A 99 -13.28 -1.50 -2.72
CA ARG A 99 -12.31 -2.54 -3.08
C ARG A 99 -11.87 -2.31 -4.51
N PHE A 100 -10.56 -2.26 -4.71
CA PHE A 100 -9.92 -2.12 -6.02
C PHE A 100 -9.37 -3.46 -6.45
N GLY A 101 -9.75 -3.91 -7.63
CA GLY A 101 -9.25 -5.15 -8.23
C GLY A 101 -8.16 -4.90 -9.27
N SER A 102 -7.69 -5.98 -9.89
CA SER A 102 -6.65 -5.93 -10.92
C SER A 102 -7.01 -4.96 -12.06
N GLY A 103 -6.13 -4.00 -12.30
CA GLY A 103 -6.32 -2.93 -13.31
C GLY A 103 -7.01 -1.68 -12.78
N ASP A 104 -7.53 -1.70 -11.57
CA ASP A 104 -8.19 -0.52 -10.99
C ASP A 104 -7.17 0.49 -10.45
N THR A 105 -7.58 1.73 -10.47
CA THR A 105 -6.79 2.85 -9.95
C THR A 105 -7.64 3.69 -9.00
N GLN A 106 -7.12 3.96 -7.81
CA GLN A 106 -7.64 4.97 -6.91
C GLN A 106 -6.79 6.23 -7.03
N TRP A 107 -7.45 7.38 -7.12
CA TRP A 107 -6.80 8.68 -7.02
C TRP A 107 -7.41 9.45 -5.86
N MET A 108 -6.60 9.75 -4.85
CA MET A 108 -7.03 10.44 -3.63
C MET A 108 -6.30 11.77 -3.51
N THR A 109 -7.06 12.87 -3.55
CA THR A 109 -6.56 14.22 -3.27
C THR A 109 -6.73 14.52 -1.79
N ALA A 110 -5.62 14.69 -1.07
CA ALA A 110 -5.67 14.92 0.37
C ALA A 110 -6.20 16.33 0.73
N GLY A 111 -5.90 17.34 -0.07
CA GLY A 111 -6.35 18.71 0.16
C GLY A 111 -5.98 19.22 1.54
N LYS A 112 -6.98 19.67 2.31
CA LYS A 112 -6.81 20.18 3.69
C LYS A 112 -6.52 19.07 4.71
N GLY A 113 -6.74 17.86 4.33
CA GLY A 113 -6.49 16.65 5.13
C GLY A 113 -7.53 15.57 4.90
N ILE A 114 -7.07 14.33 4.84
CA ILE A 114 -7.86 13.12 4.80
C ILE A 114 -7.19 12.09 5.68
N VAL A 115 -7.98 11.26 6.30
CA VAL A 115 -7.50 10.12 7.09
C VAL A 115 -7.98 8.85 6.41
N HIS A 116 -7.09 7.93 6.15
CA HIS A 116 -7.46 6.65 5.54
C HIS A 116 -6.63 5.47 6.06
#